data_d9454ef2bb28d79dc999d33847452da6
#
_entry.id   d9454ef2bb28d79dc999d33847452da6
#
_cell.length_a   1.000
_cell.length_b   1.000
_cell.length_c   1.000
_cell.angle_alpha   90.00
_cell.angle_beta   90.00
_cell.angle_gamma   90.00
#
_symmetry.space_group_name_H-M   'P 1'
#
loop_
_entity.id
_entity.type
_entity.pdbx_description
1 polymer ?
#
loop_
_entity_poly.entity_id
_entity_poly.type
_entity_poly.pdbx_seq_one_letter_code
_entity_poly.pdbx_strand_id
1 'polypeptide(L)'
;IAMDLGTANTIIMQDNQVIIDEPSVVAIRTADDTAIAVGKKASAMIDRGEERIRTIRPLKDGVISDYKACEKMIRGLIDLMPKKHNMFNPAVKMVVAIPSGSTDAEIRTVKDSCLHAGARDLYLIYEPMAAALGIGMDIEGPEGCMVVDIGGGTTEIAVMALGSLVVNQSIKVGGDAFNRDIIQHMDKAHNMRISAPTAERIKMKVGSALPELAEAPEDMMVVGPNR
;
A
#
# COMPACT_ATOMS: atom_id res chain seq x y z
N ILE A 1 9.10 -8.39 12.94
CA ILE A 1 7.87 -7.89 12.33
C ILE A 1 7.82 -8.28 10.87
N ALA A 2 6.61 -8.45 10.32
CA ALA A 2 6.38 -8.54 8.90
C ALA A 2 5.74 -7.23 8.43
N MET A 3 6.18 -6.70 7.29
CA MET A 3 5.69 -5.46 6.72
C MET A 3 5.28 -5.68 5.27
N ASP A 4 4.04 -5.33 4.95
CA ASP A 4 3.59 -5.12 3.58
C ASP A 4 3.65 -3.62 3.31
N LEU A 5 4.56 -3.22 2.41
CA LEU A 5 4.81 -1.83 2.05
C LEU A 5 4.04 -1.47 0.78
N GLY A 6 2.71 -1.46 0.87
CA GLY A 6 1.83 -1.25 -0.27
C GLY A 6 1.72 0.22 -0.71
N THR A 7 1.34 0.42 -1.98
CA THR A 7 1.13 1.76 -2.57
C THR A 7 0.04 2.55 -1.86
N ALA A 8 -1.06 1.90 -1.50
CA ALA A 8 -2.20 2.55 -0.83
C ALA A 8 -2.05 2.54 0.69
N ASN A 9 -1.80 1.37 1.27
CA ASN A 9 -1.67 1.15 2.70
C ASN A 9 -0.38 0.39 3.02
N THR A 10 0.18 0.66 4.19
CA THR A 10 1.24 -0.13 4.80
C THR A 10 0.69 -0.90 5.99
N ILE A 11 0.89 -2.22 5.97
CA ILE A 11 0.47 -3.13 7.04
C ILE A 11 1.71 -3.65 7.77
N ILE A 12 1.68 -3.61 9.11
CA ILE A 12 2.73 -4.22 9.93
C ILE A 12 2.10 -5.25 10.85
N MET A 13 2.66 -6.45 10.81
CA MET A 13 2.27 -7.56 11.66
C MET A 13 3.38 -7.88 12.66
N GLN A 14 2.98 -8.25 13.86
CA GLN A 14 3.86 -8.80 14.90
C GLN A 14 3.11 -9.91 15.64
N ASP A 15 3.79 -11.03 15.91
CA ASP A 15 3.22 -12.16 16.66
C ASP A 15 1.86 -12.62 16.08
N ASN A 16 1.76 -12.73 14.74
CA ASN A 16 0.55 -13.09 13.97
C ASN A 16 -0.65 -12.13 14.13
N GLN A 17 -0.41 -10.91 14.58
CA GLN A 17 -1.44 -9.89 14.71
C GLN A 17 -1.09 -8.66 13.87
N VAL A 18 -2.07 -8.10 13.19
CA VAL A 18 -1.94 -6.80 12.54
C VAL A 18 -1.90 -5.72 13.63
N ILE A 19 -0.79 -5.01 13.72
CA ILE A 19 -0.60 -3.93 14.70
C ILE A 19 -0.63 -2.54 14.08
N ILE A 20 -0.34 -2.44 12.78
CA ILE A 20 -0.46 -1.22 11.98
C ILE A 20 -1.23 -1.57 10.72
N ASP A 21 -2.24 -0.78 10.41
CA ASP A 21 -2.94 -0.72 9.12
C ASP A 21 -3.23 0.75 8.83
N GLU A 22 -2.31 1.36 8.10
CA GLU A 22 -2.26 2.80 7.90
C GLU A 22 -2.05 3.15 6.42
N PRO A 23 -2.66 4.22 5.91
CA PRO A 23 -2.36 4.73 4.58
C PRO A 23 -0.87 5.02 4.41
N SER A 24 -0.32 4.68 3.24
CA SER A 24 1.09 4.95 2.89
C SER A 24 1.31 6.44 2.56
N VAL A 25 1.21 7.27 3.60
CA VAL A 25 1.28 8.73 3.52
C VAL A 25 2.15 9.28 4.64
N VAL A 26 2.95 10.30 4.33
CA VAL A 26 3.71 11.07 5.31
C VAL A 26 3.47 12.57 5.12
N ALA A 27 3.29 13.29 6.21
CA ALA A 27 3.24 14.75 6.24
C ALA A 27 4.58 15.30 6.74
N ILE A 28 5.17 16.18 5.95
CA ILE A 28 6.51 16.73 6.17
C ILE A 28 6.40 18.25 6.27
N ARG A 29 7.03 18.83 7.30
CA ARG A 29 7.14 20.27 7.45
C ARG A 29 8.16 20.80 6.43
N THR A 30 7.76 21.81 5.63
CA THR A 30 8.60 22.33 4.54
C THR A 30 9.82 23.10 5.03
N ALA A 31 9.77 23.68 6.24
CA ALA A 31 10.85 24.52 6.78
C ALA A 31 12.12 23.75 7.15
N ASP A 32 11.99 22.54 7.65
CA ASP A 32 13.09 21.72 8.20
C ASP A 32 13.10 20.28 7.70
N ASP A 33 12.23 19.95 6.76
CA ASP A 33 12.06 18.61 6.18
C ASP A 33 11.75 17.53 7.24
N THR A 34 11.12 17.90 8.37
CA THR A 34 10.77 16.99 9.46
C THR A 34 9.42 16.32 9.23
N ALA A 35 9.33 14.99 9.39
CA ALA A 35 8.06 14.28 9.40
C ALA A 35 7.27 14.64 10.66
N ILE A 36 6.03 15.10 10.48
CA ILE A 36 5.13 15.53 11.57
C ILE A 36 3.97 14.58 11.80
N ALA A 37 3.61 13.80 10.79
CA ALA A 37 2.57 12.78 10.87
C ALA A 37 2.79 11.69 9.81
N VAL A 38 2.26 10.49 10.06
CA VAL A 38 2.19 9.36 9.11
C VAL A 38 0.79 8.75 9.13
N GLY A 39 0.48 7.96 8.12
CA GLY A 39 -0.75 7.20 8.06
C GLY A 39 -2.01 8.06 8.01
N LYS A 40 -3.04 7.65 8.73
CA LYS A 40 -4.36 8.33 8.80
C LYS A 40 -4.23 9.80 9.20
N LYS A 41 -3.31 10.11 10.14
CA LYS A 41 -3.06 11.50 10.56
C LYS A 41 -2.51 12.35 9.42
N ALA A 42 -1.55 11.82 8.66
CA ALA A 42 -1.00 12.50 7.50
C ALA A 42 -2.03 12.61 6.37
N SER A 43 -2.81 11.55 6.13
CA SER A 43 -3.87 11.53 5.12
C SER A 43 -4.93 12.60 5.37
N ALA A 44 -5.28 12.86 6.63
CA ALA A 44 -6.22 13.91 7.01
C ALA A 44 -5.69 15.34 6.75
N MET A 45 -4.41 15.50 6.41
CA MET A 45 -3.78 16.79 6.09
C MET A 45 -3.70 17.06 4.59
N ILE A 46 -3.99 16.07 3.72
CA ILE A 46 -3.83 16.20 2.26
C ILE A 46 -4.59 17.40 1.69
N ASP A 47 -5.80 17.67 2.17
CA ASP A 47 -6.69 18.69 1.58
C ASP A 47 -6.73 20.01 2.37
N ARG A 48 -5.90 20.18 3.40
CA ARG A 48 -5.99 21.37 4.28
C ARG A 48 -5.26 22.60 3.74
N GLY A 49 -4.50 22.47 2.64
CA GLY A 49 -3.86 23.61 1.97
C GLY A 49 -2.87 24.40 2.84
N GLU A 50 -2.29 23.78 3.86
CA GLU A 50 -1.29 24.43 4.71
C GLU A 50 0.03 24.54 3.93
N GLU A 51 0.39 25.76 3.50
CA GLU A 51 1.64 26.03 2.74
C GLU A 51 2.92 25.53 3.44
N ARG A 52 2.85 25.28 4.75
CA ARG A 52 3.98 24.84 5.58
C ARG A 52 4.10 23.32 5.69
N ILE A 53 3.15 22.56 5.14
CA ILE A 53 3.09 21.10 5.25
C ILE A 53 2.94 20.51 3.86
N ARG A 54 3.82 19.59 3.51
CA ARG A 54 3.75 18.80 2.28
C ARG A 54 3.37 17.37 2.63
N THR A 55 2.22 16.91 2.15
CA THR A 55 1.78 15.52 2.26
C THR A 55 2.22 14.74 1.03
N ILE A 56 2.88 13.60 1.24
CA ILE A 56 3.49 12.78 0.19
C ILE A 56 3.00 11.34 0.32
N ARG A 57 2.66 10.74 -0.80
CA ARG A 57 2.57 9.28 -0.97
C ARG A 57 3.89 8.81 -1.57
N PRO A 58 4.79 8.20 -0.79
CA PRO A 58 6.13 7.88 -1.26
C PRO A 58 6.20 6.68 -2.17
N LEU A 59 5.09 5.90 -2.26
CA LEU A 59 4.98 4.76 -3.17
C LEU A 59 3.99 5.09 -4.29
N LYS A 60 4.34 4.63 -5.50
CA LYS A 60 3.52 4.76 -6.69
C LYS A 60 3.72 3.53 -7.57
N ASP A 61 2.62 2.93 -8.02
CA ASP A 61 2.64 1.78 -8.92
C ASP A 61 3.57 0.63 -8.41
N GLY A 62 3.51 0.35 -7.09
CA GLY A 62 4.32 -0.69 -6.42
C GLY A 62 5.77 -0.32 -6.12
N VAL A 63 6.24 0.89 -6.48
CA VAL A 63 7.65 1.28 -6.31
C VAL A 63 7.81 2.54 -5.44
N ILE A 64 8.97 2.67 -4.80
CA ILE A 64 9.32 3.86 -4.04
C ILE A 64 9.66 4.98 -5.02
N SER A 65 8.83 6.02 -5.05
CA SER A 65 9.00 7.22 -5.86
C SER A 65 9.72 8.36 -5.13
N ASP A 66 9.66 8.37 -3.80
CA ASP A 66 10.39 9.31 -2.93
C ASP A 66 11.04 8.57 -1.77
N TYR A 67 12.35 8.31 -1.90
CA TYR A 67 13.14 7.56 -0.92
C TYR A 67 13.12 8.18 0.48
N LYS A 68 13.38 9.50 0.58
CA LYS A 68 13.45 10.19 1.87
C LYS A 68 12.09 10.21 2.58
N ALA A 69 11.03 10.43 1.83
CA ALA A 69 9.69 10.40 2.36
C ALA A 69 9.30 8.97 2.80
N CYS A 70 9.71 7.94 2.05
CA CYS A 70 9.47 6.53 2.39
C CYS A 70 10.18 6.14 3.69
N GLU A 71 11.47 6.47 3.82
CA GLU A 71 12.24 6.23 5.07
C GLU A 71 11.56 6.87 6.28
N LYS A 72 11.16 8.15 6.16
CA LYS A 72 10.46 8.87 7.23
C LYS A 72 9.11 8.23 7.57
N MET A 73 8.38 7.77 6.54
CA MET A 73 7.11 7.08 6.73
C MET A 73 7.30 5.76 7.48
N ILE A 74 8.22 4.91 7.02
CA ILE A 74 8.50 3.61 7.67
C ILE A 74 8.91 3.81 9.13
N ARG A 75 9.82 4.75 9.40
CA ARG A 75 10.26 5.09 10.76
C ARG A 75 9.08 5.56 11.61
N GLY A 76 8.26 6.47 11.09
CA GLY A 76 7.07 6.96 11.80
C GLY A 76 6.04 5.87 12.08
N LEU A 77 5.83 4.91 11.16
CA LEU A 77 4.94 3.77 11.37
C LEU A 77 5.49 2.80 12.42
N ILE A 78 6.81 2.55 12.42
CA ILE A 78 7.46 1.76 13.47
C ILE A 78 7.33 2.44 14.84
N ASP A 79 7.42 3.76 14.91
CA ASP A 79 7.26 4.52 16.15
C ASP A 79 5.82 4.48 16.71
N LEU A 80 4.82 4.24 15.87
CA LEU A 80 3.43 4.02 16.28
C LEU A 80 3.20 2.65 16.92
N MET A 81 4.10 1.70 16.74
CA MET A 81 3.96 0.35 17.32
C MET A 81 3.94 0.41 18.83
N PRO A 82 3.13 -0.46 19.51
CA PRO A 82 3.14 -0.58 20.96
C PRO A 82 4.55 -0.89 21.47
N LYS A 83 5.13 0.02 22.25
CA LYS A 83 6.44 -0.21 22.85
C LYS A 83 6.28 -1.26 23.96
N LYS A 84 6.76 -2.47 23.73
CA LYS A 84 6.97 -3.42 24.85
C LYS A 84 7.98 -2.77 25.82
N HIS A 85 7.68 -2.79 27.11
CA HIS A 85 8.42 -2.15 28.21
C HIS A 85 9.86 -2.69 28.37
N ASN A 86 10.69 -2.65 27.35
CA ASN A 86 12.11 -2.98 27.48
C ASN A 86 12.94 -1.71 27.19
N MET A 87 13.75 -1.36 28.18
CA MET A 87 14.62 -0.17 28.26
C MET A 87 15.70 -0.08 27.16
N PHE A 88 15.80 -1.05 26.28
CA PHE A 88 16.67 -1.07 25.11
C PHE A 88 15.80 -1.15 23.88
N ASN A 89 16.03 -0.25 22.94
CA ASN A 89 15.39 -0.28 21.63
C ASN A 89 15.90 -1.54 20.90
N PRO A 90 15.18 -2.67 20.92
CA PRO A 90 15.69 -3.89 20.31
C PRO A 90 15.72 -3.62 18.79
N ALA A 91 16.86 -3.88 18.21
CA ALA A 91 17.00 -3.85 16.76
C ALA A 91 15.91 -4.73 16.11
N VAL A 92 15.12 -4.17 15.25
CA VAL A 92 13.94 -4.82 14.69
C VAL A 92 14.37 -5.80 13.60
N LYS A 93 14.03 -7.09 13.76
CA LYS A 93 14.08 -8.06 12.65
C LYS A 93 12.85 -7.86 11.79
N MET A 94 13.03 -7.75 10.48
CA MET A 94 11.98 -7.35 9.56
C MET A 94 11.93 -8.29 8.36
N VAL A 95 10.72 -8.73 8.00
CA VAL A 95 10.41 -9.33 6.71
C VAL A 95 9.55 -8.32 5.95
N VAL A 96 9.90 -8.01 4.71
CA VAL A 96 9.17 -7.02 3.89
C VAL A 96 8.72 -7.67 2.60
N ALA A 97 7.43 -7.52 2.29
CA ALA A 97 6.88 -7.94 1.02
C ALA A 97 7.27 -6.94 -0.08
N ILE A 98 7.60 -7.45 -1.24
CA ILE A 98 7.97 -6.68 -2.44
C ILE A 98 7.23 -7.24 -3.67
N PRO A 99 6.87 -6.39 -4.65
CA PRO A 99 6.30 -6.86 -5.90
C PRO A 99 7.22 -7.85 -6.61
N SER A 100 6.64 -8.88 -7.21
CA SER A 100 7.40 -9.94 -7.89
C SER A 100 8.13 -9.46 -9.15
N GLY A 101 7.68 -8.33 -9.72
CA GLY A 101 8.31 -7.67 -10.85
C GLY A 101 9.33 -6.59 -10.49
N SER A 102 9.75 -6.49 -9.21
CA SER A 102 10.70 -5.48 -8.76
C SER A 102 12.08 -5.64 -9.39
N THR A 103 12.64 -4.54 -9.86
CA THR A 103 14.02 -4.47 -10.35
C THR A 103 15.03 -4.51 -9.19
N ASP A 104 16.29 -4.87 -9.47
CA ASP A 104 17.35 -4.85 -8.46
C ASP A 104 17.53 -3.47 -7.81
N ALA A 105 17.29 -2.39 -8.54
CA ALA A 105 17.37 -1.03 -8.02
C ALA A 105 16.24 -0.74 -7.03
N GLU A 106 15.01 -1.17 -7.34
CA GLU A 106 13.85 -1.05 -6.47
C GLU A 106 14.02 -1.89 -5.19
N ILE A 107 14.51 -3.13 -5.33
CA ILE A 107 14.83 -4.01 -4.20
C ILE A 107 15.86 -3.34 -3.27
N ARG A 108 16.93 -2.77 -3.81
CA ARG A 108 17.93 -2.04 -3.00
C ARG A 108 17.29 -0.86 -2.30
N THR A 109 16.46 -0.09 -2.99
CA THR A 109 15.78 1.08 -2.42
C THR A 109 14.91 0.69 -1.22
N VAL A 110 14.15 -0.40 -1.30
CA VAL A 110 13.35 -0.93 -0.17
C VAL A 110 14.28 -1.34 0.99
N LYS A 111 15.35 -2.10 0.69
CA LYS A 111 16.33 -2.52 1.70
C LYS A 111 16.93 -1.33 2.44
N ASP A 112 17.43 -0.33 1.71
CA ASP A 112 18.07 0.84 2.29
C ASP A 112 17.08 1.65 3.13
N SER A 113 15.84 1.83 2.65
CA SER A 113 14.77 2.51 3.39
C SER A 113 14.49 1.84 4.73
N CYS A 114 14.36 0.51 4.74
CA CYS A 114 14.09 -0.26 5.96
C CYS A 114 15.27 -0.25 6.93
N LEU A 115 16.51 -0.41 6.44
CA LEU A 115 17.71 -0.36 7.26
C LEU A 115 17.88 1.02 7.90
N HIS A 116 17.72 2.12 7.15
CA HIS A 116 17.75 3.47 7.68
C HIS A 116 16.61 3.78 8.65
N ALA A 117 15.44 3.12 8.47
CA ALA A 117 14.34 3.22 9.41
C ALA A 117 14.56 2.43 10.72
N GLY A 118 15.63 1.62 10.83
CA GLY A 118 16.04 0.93 12.05
C GLY A 118 15.92 -0.59 12.02
N ALA A 119 15.70 -1.20 10.84
CA ALA A 119 15.80 -2.64 10.71
C ALA A 119 17.25 -3.10 10.97
N ARG A 120 17.43 -4.17 11.75
CA ARG A 120 18.73 -4.81 11.96
C ARG A 120 18.96 -5.95 10.98
N ASP A 121 18.02 -6.90 10.96
CA ASP A 121 18.04 -8.05 10.09
C ASP A 121 16.83 -7.91 9.15
N LEU A 122 17.07 -7.89 7.85
CA LEU A 122 16.04 -7.67 6.84
C LEU A 122 15.98 -8.85 5.88
N TYR A 123 14.78 -9.37 5.71
CA TYR A 123 14.43 -10.40 4.74
C TYR A 123 13.38 -9.87 3.79
N LEU A 124 13.41 -10.29 2.54
CA LEU A 124 12.42 -9.94 1.54
C LEU A 124 11.64 -11.18 1.13
N ILE A 125 10.36 -11.01 0.86
CA ILE A 125 9.47 -12.03 0.31
C ILE A 125 8.67 -11.38 -0.83
N TYR A 126 8.36 -12.13 -1.87
CA TYR A 126 7.46 -11.64 -2.91
C TYR A 126 6.01 -11.55 -2.42
N GLU A 127 5.31 -10.45 -2.76
CA GLU A 127 3.92 -10.19 -2.35
C GLU A 127 2.99 -11.39 -2.59
N PRO A 128 2.96 -12.03 -3.79
CA PRO A 128 2.07 -13.17 -4.01
C PRO A 128 2.43 -14.41 -3.17
N MET A 129 3.71 -14.59 -2.80
CA MET A 129 4.10 -15.65 -1.87
C MET A 129 3.63 -15.34 -0.45
N ALA A 130 3.76 -14.08 -0.02
CA ALA A 130 3.26 -13.65 1.29
C ALA A 130 1.73 -13.80 1.37
N ALA A 131 1.01 -13.43 0.31
CA ALA A 131 -0.43 -13.62 0.20
C ALA A 131 -0.85 -15.09 0.28
N ALA A 132 -0.18 -15.97 -0.49
CA ALA A 132 -0.44 -17.41 -0.47
C ALA A 132 -0.24 -18.01 0.93
N LEU A 133 0.86 -17.67 1.60
CA LEU A 133 1.12 -18.11 2.97
C LEU A 133 0.07 -17.58 3.94
N GLY A 134 -0.36 -16.32 3.76
CA GLY A 134 -1.35 -15.67 4.62
C GLY A 134 -2.74 -16.32 4.57
N ILE A 135 -3.13 -16.86 3.42
CA ILE A 135 -4.40 -17.59 3.25
C ILE A 135 -4.25 -19.11 3.46
N GLY A 136 -3.05 -19.57 3.85
CA GLY A 136 -2.78 -20.97 4.17
C GLY A 136 -2.68 -21.90 2.96
N MET A 137 -2.29 -21.38 1.78
CA MET A 137 -2.04 -22.22 0.61
C MET A 137 -0.77 -23.05 0.80
N ASP A 138 -0.80 -24.31 0.38
CA ASP A 138 0.39 -25.16 0.31
C ASP A 138 1.20 -24.81 -0.94
N ILE A 139 2.20 -23.93 -0.76
CA ILE A 139 3.12 -23.55 -1.84
C ILE A 139 4.31 -24.51 -1.96
N GLU A 140 4.53 -25.42 -0.99
CA GLU A 140 5.65 -26.37 -0.98
C GLU A 140 5.32 -27.64 -1.76
N GLY A 141 4.02 -27.94 -1.93
CA GLY A 141 3.56 -29.09 -2.67
C GLY A 141 3.92 -29.04 -4.17
N PRO A 142 3.85 -30.22 -4.85
CA PRO A 142 4.14 -30.30 -6.28
C PRO A 142 2.99 -29.75 -7.14
N GLU A 143 1.81 -29.57 -6.58
CA GLU A 143 0.65 -29.04 -7.29
C GLU A 143 0.78 -27.51 -7.42
N GLY A 144 0.58 -27.01 -8.65
CA GLY A 144 0.64 -25.59 -8.91
C GLY A 144 -0.55 -24.85 -8.27
N CYS A 145 -0.28 -23.84 -7.46
CA CYS A 145 -1.31 -22.93 -6.94
C CYS A 145 -1.13 -21.53 -7.53
N MET A 146 -2.23 -20.86 -7.84
CA MET A 146 -2.23 -19.52 -8.44
C MET A 146 -2.84 -18.51 -7.47
N VAL A 147 -2.15 -17.38 -7.34
CA VAL A 147 -2.66 -16.20 -6.62
C VAL A 147 -2.77 -15.03 -7.59
N VAL A 148 -3.86 -14.29 -7.50
CA VAL A 148 -4.06 -12.98 -8.12
C VAL A 148 -4.24 -11.98 -6.98
N ASP A 149 -3.24 -11.14 -6.77
CA ASP A 149 -3.25 -10.10 -5.75
C ASP A 149 -3.46 -8.74 -6.40
N ILE A 150 -4.59 -8.07 -6.09
CA ILE A 150 -4.98 -6.79 -6.65
C ILE A 150 -4.78 -5.72 -5.59
N GLY A 151 -3.62 -5.07 -5.62
CA GLY A 151 -3.26 -3.99 -4.71
C GLY A 151 -3.77 -2.62 -5.13
N GLY A 152 -3.26 -1.57 -4.47
CA GLY A 152 -3.56 -0.17 -4.82
C GLY A 152 -2.90 0.26 -6.12
N GLY A 153 -1.63 -0.08 -6.32
CA GLY A 153 -0.82 0.35 -7.48
C GLY A 153 -0.59 -0.73 -8.53
N THR A 154 -0.55 -1.99 -8.12
CA THR A 154 -0.20 -3.15 -8.96
C THR A 154 -1.23 -4.27 -8.83
N THR A 155 -1.25 -5.15 -9.82
CA THR A 155 -1.85 -6.48 -9.73
C THR A 155 -0.75 -7.50 -10.01
N GLU A 156 -0.56 -8.42 -9.06
CA GLU A 156 0.40 -9.51 -9.11
C GLU A 156 -0.33 -10.81 -9.43
N ILE A 157 0.15 -11.53 -10.45
CA ILE A 157 -0.36 -12.85 -10.83
C ILE A 157 0.79 -13.82 -10.74
N ALA A 158 0.69 -14.82 -9.87
CA ALA A 158 1.75 -15.78 -9.66
C ALA A 158 1.25 -17.21 -9.58
N VAL A 159 2.00 -18.12 -10.17
CA VAL A 159 1.83 -19.56 -9.98
C VAL A 159 3.03 -20.06 -9.19
N MET A 160 2.78 -20.81 -8.14
CA MET A 160 3.77 -21.34 -7.22
C MET A 160 3.67 -22.86 -7.13
N ALA A 161 4.80 -23.52 -7.04
CA ALA A 161 4.94 -24.93 -6.74
C ALA A 161 6.33 -25.20 -6.17
N LEU A 162 6.46 -26.22 -5.32
CA LEU A 162 7.75 -26.63 -4.72
C LEU A 162 8.48 -25.47 -4.02
N GLY A 163 7.75 -24.62 -3.34
CA GLY A 163 8.28 -23.46 -2.60
C GLY A 163 8.83 -22.33 -3.47
N SER A 164 8.54 -22.33 -4.78
CA SER A 164 9.11 -21.35 -5.72
C SER A 164 8.05 -20.73 -6.62
N LEU A 165 8.31 -19.49 -7.08
CA LEU A 165 7.56 -18.88 -8.17
C LEU A 165 7.91 -19.58 -9.49
N VAL A 166 6.92 -20.22 -10.13
CA VAL A 166 7.06 -20.88 -11.43
C VAL A 166 6.75 -19.88 -12.55
N VAL A 167 5.69 -19.09 -12.38
CA VAL A 167 5.30 -18.03 -13.29
C VAL A 167 4.91 -16.81 -12.45
N ASN A 168 5.31 -15.65 -12.88
CA ASN A 168 4.84 -14.39 -12.28
C ASN A 168 4.65 -13.31 -13.33
N GLN A 169 3.65 -12.49 -13.12
CA GLN A 169 3.34 -11.32 -13.92
C GLN A 169 2.92 -10.19 -13.00
N SER A 170 3.57 -9.05 -13.10
CA SER A 170 3.19 -7.81 -12.42
C SER A 170 2.70 -6.79 -13.44
N ILE A 171 1.54 -6.19 -13.21
CA ILE A 171 1.00 -5.12 -14.03
C ILE A 171 0.70 -3.90 -13.17
N LYS A 172 0.99 -2.71 -13.72
CA LYS A 172 0.77 -1.41 -13.03
C LYS A 172 -0.68 -0.94 -13.17
N VAL A 173 -1.60 -1.84 -12.84
CA VAL A 173 -3.04 -1.59 -12.76
C VAL A 173 -3.52 -2.11 -11.42
N GLY A 174 -4.18 -1.27 -10.65
CA GLY A 174 -4.72 -1.59 -9.32
C GLY A 174 -5.81 -0.60 -8.95
N GLY A 175 -6.15 -0.54 -7.67
CA GLY A 175 -7.24 0.30 -7.15
C GLY A 175 -7.12 1.78 -7.50
N ASP A 176 -5.90 2.31 -7.58
CA ASP A 176 -5.66 3.71 -7.97
C ASP A 176 -5.95 3.98 -9.47
N ALA A 177 -5.76 2.97 -10.34
CA ALA A 177 -6.17 3.06 -11.72
C ALA A 177 -7.71 3.13 -11.83
N PHE A 178 -8.41 2.26 -11.10
CA PHE A 178 -9.88 2.27 -11.05
C PHE A 178 -10.42 3.62 -10.54
N ASN A 179 -9.78 4.20 -9.52
CA ASN A 179 -10.16 5.54 -9.03
C ASN A 179 -9.98 6.62 -10.09
N ARG A 180 -8.88 6.59 -10.84
CA ARG A 180 -8.64 7.53 -11.95
C ARG A 180 -9.72 7.42 -13.04
N ASP A 181 -10.11 6.20 -13.39
CA ASP A 181 -11.14 5.95 -14.39
C ASP A 181 -12.52 6.45 -13.92
N ILE A 182 -12.86 6.24 -12.63
CA ILE A 182 -14.07 6.79 -12.02
C ILE A 182 -14.07 8.32 -12.06
N ILE A 183 -12.95 8.97 -11.68
CA ILE A 183 -12.82 10.44 -11.74
C ILE A 183 -13.03 10.93 -13.18
N GLN A 184 -12.39 10.27 -14.15
CA GLN A 184 -12.51 10.64 -15.54
C GLN A 184 -13.94 10.44 -16.09
N HIS A 185 -14.62 9.38 -15.65
CA HIS A 185 -16.01 9.13 -16.02
C HIS A 185 -16.94 10.22 -15.46
N MET A 186 -16.79 10.56 -14.18
CA MET A 186 -17.58 11.63 -13.56
C MET A 186 -17.35 12.99 -14.23
N ASP A 187 -16.11 13.31 -14.60
CA ASP A 187 -15.79 14.55 -15.32
C ASP A 187 -16.42 14.56 -16.73
N LYS A 188 -16.29 13.46 -17.50
CA LYS A 188 -16.76 13.42 -18.90
C LYS A 188 -18.26 13.20 -19.06
N ALA A 189 -18.84 12.28 -18.29
CA ALA A 189 -20.24 11.88 -18.43
C ALA A 189 -21.20 12.76 -17.63
N HIS A 190 -20.74 13.30 -16.49
CA HIS A 190 -21.58 14.07 -15.56
C HIS A 190 -21.13 15.51 -15.38
N ASN A 191 -20.06 15.96 -16.06
CA ASN A 191 -19.48 17.31 -15.94
C ASN A 191 -19.16 17.67 -14.47
N MET A 192 -18.81 16.68 -13.66
CA MET A 192 -18.61 16.79 -12.23
C MET A 192 -17.18 16.43 -11.85
N ARG A 193 -16.50 17.32 -11.12
CA ARG A 193 -15.18 17.03 -10.56
C ARG A 193 -15.33 16.40 -9.18
N ILE A 194 -14.69 15.25 -8.99
CA ILE A 194 -14.61 14.56 -7.71
C ILE A 194 -13.16 14.35 -7.28
N SER A 195 -12.94 14.25 -5.98
CA SER A 195 -11.62 13.95 -5.42
C SER A 195 -11.32 12.45 -5.44
N ALA A 196 -10.03 12.07 -5.33
CA ALA A 196 -9.62 10.68 -5.23
C ALA A 196 -10.26 9.93 -4.04
N PRO A 197 -10.39 10.53 -2.83
CA PRO A 197 -11.13 9.90 -1.74
C PRO A 197 -12.62 9.67 -2.06
N THR A 198 -13.24 10.56 -2.86
CA THR A 198 -14.63 10.37 -3.29
C THR A 198 -14.74 9.21 -4.28
N ALA A 199 -13.82 9.11 -5.24
CA ALA A 199 -13.75 8.00 -6.19
C ALA A 199 -13.54 6.67 -5.47
N GLU A 200 -12.66 6.61 -4.49
CA GLU A 200 -12.45 5.42 -3.65
C GLU A 200 -13.74 4.99 -2.94
N ARG A 201 -14.49 5.92 -2.36
CA ARG A 201 -15.79 5.61 -1.74
C ARG A 201 -16.81 5.08 -2.75
N ILE A 202 -16.86 5.65 -3.95
CA ILE A 202 -17.74 5.18 -5.04
C ILE A 202 -17.36 3.74 -5.40
N LYS A 203 -16.08 3.49 -5.67
CA LYS A 203 -15.55 2.16 -5.98
C LYS A 203 -15.93 1.13 -4.94
N MET A 204 -15.71 1.42 -3.66
CA MET A 204 -15.98 0.49 -2.56
C MET A 204 -17.48 0.27 -2.31
N LYS A 205 -18.32 1.29 -2.51
CA LYS A 205 -19.74 1.19 -2.16
C LYS A 205 -20.60 0.63 -3.28
N VAL A 206 -20.31 1.00 -4.53
CA VAL A 206 -21.16 0.65 -5.68
C VAL A 206 -20.41 -0.09 -6.80
N GLY A 207 -19.10 -0.26 -6.68
CA GLY A 207 -18.29 -0.97 -7.66
C GLY A 207 -18.60 -2.47 -7.68
N SER A 208 -18.62 -3.05 -8.89
CA SER A 208 -18.74 -4.49 -9.10
C SER A 208 -17.85 -4.94 -10.25
N ALA A 209 -17.26 -6.13 -10.12
CA ALA A 209 -16.57 -6.82 -11.20
C ALA A 209 -17.52 -7.64 -12.08
N LEU A 210 -18.77 -7.84 -11.64
CA LEU A 210 -19.78 -8.56 -12.40
C LEU A 210 -20.64 -7.58 -13.18
N PRO A 211 -20.92 -7.84 -14.48
CA PRO A 211 -21.77 -6.96 -15.30
C PRO A 211 -23.24 -7.02 -14.85
N GLU A 212 -23.68 -8.14 -14.30
CA GLU A 212 -25.03 -8.34 -13.77
C GLU A 212 -24.95 -8.73 -12.31
N LEU A 213 -25.64 -8.00 -11.47
CA LEU A 213 -25.76 -8.27 -10.04
C LEU A 213 -27.16 -8.85 -9.74
N ALA A 214 -27.22 -9.83 -8.83
CA ALA A 214 -28.49 -10.35 -8.33
C ALA A 214 -29.31 -9.26 -7.62
N GLU A 215 -28.62 -8.37 -6.93
CA GLU A 215 -29.18 -7.17 -6.29
C GLU A 215 -28.34 -5.96 -6.70
N ALA A 216 -29.00 -4.90 -7.14
CA ALA A 216 -28.33 -3.64 -7.46
C ALA A 216 -27.72 -3.05 -6.16
N PRO A 217 -26.52 -2.45 -6.22
CA PRO A 217 -25.98 -1.72 -5.08
C PRO A 217 -26.90 -0.55 -4.72
N GLU A 218 -26.87 -0.16 -3.44
CA GLU A 218 -27.61 1.02 -2.99
C GLU A 218 -27.15 2.28 -3.74
N ASP A 219 -28.08 3.18 -4.03
CA ASP A 219 -27.77 4.49 -4.61
C ASP A 219 -26.80 5.26 -3.70
N MET A 220 -25.85 5.94 -4.32
CA MET A 220 -24.89 6.79 -3.63
C MET A 220 -25.00 8.24 -4.13
N MET A 221 -25.35 9.15 -3.24
CA MET A 221 -25.29 10.56 -3.58
C MET A 221 -23.85 11.05 -3.62
N VAL A 222 -23.46 11.67 -4.73
CA VAL A 222 -22.15 12.26 -4.96
C VAL A 222 -22.32 13.76 -5.22
N VAL A 223 -21.48 14.56 -4.56
CA VAL A 223 -21.49 16.03 -4.70
C VAL A 223 -20.09 16.46 -5.13
N GLY A 224 -20.03 17.33 -6.11
CA GLY A 224 -18.80 17.92 -6.62
C GLY A 224 -19.10 19.19 -7.42
N PRO A 225 -18.12 20.09 -7.58
CA PRO A 225 -18.28 21.27 -8.41
C PRO A 225 -18.42 20.87 -9.88
N ASN A 226 -19.26 21.60 -10.62
CA ASN A 226 -19.32 21.52 -12.06
C ASN A 226 -18.01 22.04 -12.68
N ARG A 227 -17.72 21.57 -13.88
CA ARG A 227 -16.56 22.00 -14.67
C ARG A 227 -16.74 23.41 -15.19
#